data_eccdd819bb6115dae5c0b4e938172133
#
_entry.id   eccdd819bb6115dae5c0b4e938172133
#
_cell.length_a   1.000
_cell.length_b   1.000
_cell.length_c   1.000
_cell.angle_alpha   90.00
_cell.angle_beta   90.00
_cell.angle_gamma   90.00
#
_symmetry.space_group_name_H-M   'P 1'
#
loop_
_entity.id
_entity.type
_entity.pdbx_description
1 polymer ?
#
loop_
_entity_poly.entity_id
_entity_poly.type
_entity_poly.pdbx_seq_one_letter_code
_entity_poly.pdbx_strand_id
1 'polypeptide(L)'
;MKTVTKTALANVKQNKGRNFLCGCAIALTTFLIFVVLTVGYGMIRVQLASVDAYYPTYHIMFRQVSEKNTKALQVHNDIEEIGLRMDLGQIIDDDATIIMTAMDNNGIRLNKAELEEGTFPKNEKDIVVSKGVLEELGIQGKLGDEITIPYQIYEKDGMGYAKEDTFRICGFMESSDLNKEKKMYFVMNSMEYAKQMIPEADREYRVMFRLADAEHMTTDEIVERGKEIGEDFGVPEGNVVENREYLAANYTDPSFVKGMIVVIVMVVLAGILTIYSIYYVSMIPKVQEYGKLKAIGSTKRQIRQMVFREGMLVTALALPVGLLISSFLSRWIMKQMITFMAGEDPLMQVAAELVKNGEVSLLHWWIYAITIMAVLFTSAVSLAKPMRIAAKVSPIEAMRYQGLEKRGKKVRKGYQNLTIFRLTKANMARNKKRTGITIVTLGATGILFMVVATILSCAAPKEIARKDIESDYKIKLETWGGDKMNPDRDWRQVQQNNPLTKAFIDQVHDVDGVEEVKVKTFMNGKIPKLSMDGEIWDADIIGLDASYAETLEKGEIQGHVTYEELEKGDKILMSANMLYWFPELKVGDSLKMVLNMGDD
;
A
#
# COMPACT_ATOMS: atom_id res chain seq x y z
N MET A 1 8.80 -41.07 34.85
CA MET A 1 8.82 -40.24 33.63
C MET A 1 9.05 -41.02 32.33
N LYS A 2 10.01 -41.96 32.28
CA LYS A 2 10.35 -42.76 31.08
C LYS A 2 9.14 -43.59 30.54
N THR A 3 8.36 -44.23 31.42
CA THR A 3 7.20 -45.10 31.06
C THR A 3 6.07 -44.33 30.33
N VAL A 4 5.66 -43.17 30.83
CA VAL A 4 4.60 -42.34 30.22
C VAL A 4 4.99 -41.89 28.81
N THR A 5 6.28 -41.57 28.59
CA THR A 5 6.76 -41.16 27.26
C THR A 5 6.85 -42.36 26.29
N LYS A 6 7.29 -43.54 26.77
CA LYS A 6 7.30 -44.77 25.97
C LYS A 6 5.90 -45.17 25.52
N THR A 7 4.89 -45.07 26.43
CA THR A 7 3.50 -45.36 26.09
C THR A 7 2.91 -44.32 25.12
N ALA A 8 3.23 -43.03 25.30
CA ALA A 8 2.81 -42.01 24.34
C ALA A 8 3.38 -42.25 22.93
N LEU A 9 4.67 -42.64 22.83
CA LEU A 9 5.30 -42.95 21.56
C LEU A 9 4.70 -44.21 20.90
N ALA A 10 4.40 -45.25 21.68
CA ALA A 10 3.70 -46.43 21.18
C ALA A 10 2.31 -46.09 20.64
N ASN A 11 1.56 -45.22 21.33
CA ASN A 11 0.26 -44.74 20.91
C ASN A 11 0.34 -43.93 19.60
N VAL A 12 1.38 -43.13 19.41
CA VAL A 12 1.60 -42.39 18.15
C VAL A 12 1.81 -43.36 17.01
N LYS A 13 2.64 -44.40 17.20
CA LYS A 13 2.90 -45.43 16.17
C LYS A 13 1.67 -46.24 15.81
N GLN A 14 0.81 -46.55 16.78
CA GLN A 14 -0.38 -47.39 16.58
C GLN A 14 -1.51 -46.62 15.84
N ASN A 15 -1.67 -45.31 16.06
CA ASN A 15 -2.76 -44.52 15.53
C ASN A 15 -2.34 -43.63 14.34
N LYS A 16 -1.70 -44.22 13.31
CA LYS A 16 -1.08 -43.52 12.17
C LYS A 16 -2.05 -42.60 11.44
N GLY A 17 -3.25 -43.06 11.06
CA GLY A 17 -4.22 -42.25 10.28
C GLY A 17 -4.69 -40.99 10.99
N ARG A 18 -5.01 -41.09 12.31
CA ARG A 18 -5.39 -39.92 13.11
C ARG A 18 -4.22 -38.94 13.24
N ASN A 19 -3.04 -39.44 13.59
CA ASN A 19 -1.88 -38.60 13.82
C ASN A 19 -1.41 -37.93 12.53
N PHE A 20 -1.61 -38.58 11.38
CA PHE A 20 -1.42 -37.97 10.07
C PHE A 20 -2.38 -36.79 9.85
N LEU A 21 -3.71 -36.98 10.09
CA LEU A 21 -4.69 -35.88 9.98
C LEU A 21 -4.40 -34.71 10.93
N CYS A 22 -4.02 -35.03 12.19
CA CYS A 22 -3.57 -34.00 13.14
C CYS A 22 -2.31 -33.29 12.65
N GLY A 23 -1.35 -34.05 12.11
CA GLY A 23 -0.12 -33.52 11.53
C GLY A 23 -0.39 -32.58 10.35
N CYS A 24 -1.27 -32.98 9.44
CA CYS A 24 -1.71 -32.13 8.32
C CYS A 24 -2.37 -30.82 8.81
N ALA A 25 -3.23 -30.91 9.83
CA ALA A 25 -3.87 -29.71 10.39
C ALA A 25 -2.85 -28.78 11.06
N ILE A 26 -1.89 -29.35 11.79
CA ILE A 26 -0.81 -28.56 12.41
C ILE A 26 0.10 -27.95 11.34
N ALA A 27 0.49 -28.70 10.32
CA ALA A 27 1.32 -28.23 9.22
C ALA A 27 0.61 -27.09 8.44
N LEU A 28 -0.70 -27.24 8.18
CA LEU A 28 -1.51 -26.19 7.53
C LEU A 28 -1.63 -24.93 8.40
N THR A 29 -1.85 -25.09 9.71
CA THR A 29 -1.86 -23.95 10.63
C THR A 29 -0.50 -23.25 10.68
N THR A 30 0.59 -24.02 10.70
CA THR A 30 1.96 -23.51 10.61
C THR A 30 2.16 -22.70 9.32
N PHE A 31 1.74 -23.28 8.21
CA PHE A 31 1.80 -22.65 6.89
C PHE A 31 1.05 -21.31 6.86
N LEU A 32 -0.19 -21.28 7.31
CA LEU A 32 -1.00 -20.06 7.27
C LEU A 32 -0.40 -18.94 8.14
N ILE A 33 0.02 -19.24 9.38
CA ILE A 33 0.64 -18.24 10.27
C ILE A 33 1.94 -17.72 9.64
N PHE A 34 2.78 -18.63 9.14
CA PHE A 34 4.07 -18.28 8.56
C PHE A 34 3.93 -17.42 7.31
N VAL A 35 3.01 -17.79 6.40
CA VAL A 35 2.75 -17.03 5.16
C VAL A 35 2.21 -15.63 5.48
N VAL A 36 1.25 -15.50 6.40
CA VAL A 36 0.71 -14.19 6.78
C VAL A 36 1.82 -13.29 7.33
N LEU A 37 2.68 -13.81 8.20
CA LEU A 37 3.81 -13.04 8.74
C LEU A 37 4.85 -12.70 7.66
N THR A 38 5.17 -13.66 6.78
CA THR A 38 6.19 -13.45 5.73
C THR A 38 5.70 -12.48 4.67
N VAL A 39 4.45 -12.61 4.22
CA VAL A 39 3.89 -11.72 3.21
C VAL A 39 3.72 -10.31 3.79
N GLY A 40 3.13 -10.17 4.99
CA GLY A 40 2.93 -8.87 5.62
C GLY A 40 4.25 -8.14 5.88
N TYR A 41 5.21 -8.80 6.53
CA TYR A 41 6.52 -8.20 6.79
C TYR A 41 7.35 -8.01 5.52
N GLY A 42 7.29 -8.99 4.61
CA GLY A 42 8.02 -8.93 3.35
C GLY A 42 7.58 -7.77 2.47
N MET A 43 6.27 -7.48 2.39
CA MET A 43 5.75 -6.32 1.66
C MET A 43 6.26 -5.00 2.24
N ILE A 44 6.23 -4.84 3.57
CA ILE A 44 6.78 -3.64 4.22
C ILE A 44 8.27 -3.48 3.87
N ARG A 45 9.06 -4.55 3.96
CA ARG A 45 10.50 -4.51 3.66
C ARG A 45 10.81 -4.20 2.20
N VAL A 46 10.02 -4.76 1.30
CA VAL A 46 10.15 -4.50 -0.14
C VAL A 46 9.77 -3.05 -0.45
N GLN A 47 8.67 -2.56 0.09
CA GLN A 47 8.26 -1.18 -0.07
C GLN A 47 9.29 -0.19 0.47
N LEU A 48 9.78 -0.42 1.70
CA LEU A 48 10.85 0.40 2.29
C LEU A 48 12.10 0.42 1.42
N ALA A 49 12.57 -0.75 0.97
CA ALA A 49 13.78 -0.83 0.18
C ALA A 49 13.63 -0.19 -1.21
N SER A 50 12.47 -0.35 -1.87
CA SER A 50 12.23 0.27 -3.17
C SER A 50 12.06 1.78 -3.06
N VAL A 51 11.37 2.26 -2.04
CA VAL A 51 11.26 3.69 -1.75
C VAL A 51 12.62 4.27 -1.38
N ASP A 52 13.39 3.58 -0.56
CA ASP A 52 14.76 3.98 -0.22
C ASP A 52 15.70 3.99 -1.43
N ALA A 53 15.47 3.16 -2.44
CA ALA A 53 16.29 3.16 -3.66
C ALA A 53 15.88 4.26 -4.63
N TYR A 54 14.60 4.61 -4.71
CA TYR A 54 14.06 5.45 -5.78
C TYR A 54 13.74 6.88 -5.36
N TYR A 55 13.18 7.09 -4.15
CA TYR A 55 12.70 8.40 -3.71
C TYR A 55 13.72 9.18 -2.85
N PRO A 56 13.65 10.53 -2.89
CA PRO A 56 14.34 11.39 -1.93
C PRO A 56 13.99 11.06 -0.47
N THR A 57 14.81 11.51 0.47
CA THR A 57 14.65 11.19 1.90
C THR A 57 14.10 12.34 2.74
N TYR A 58 13.80 13.49 2.16
CA TYR A 58 13.14 14.58 2.88
C TYR A 58 11.68 14.24 3.19
N HIS A 59 11.12 14.86 4.22
CA HIS A 59 9.70 14.72 4.58
C HIS A 59 8.83 15.69 3.78
N ILE A 60 9.22 16.96 3.80
CA ILE A 60 8.49 18.06 3.18
C ILE A 60 9.46 18.92 2.36
N MET A 61 8.96 19.51 1.31
CA MET A 61 9.67 20.49 0.50
C MET A 61 8.80 21.74 0.33
N PHE A 62 9.34 22.90 0.66
CA PHE A 62 8.73 24.19 0.34
C PHE A 62 9.29 24.71 -0.97
N ARG A 63 8.43 25.24 -1.83
CA ARG A 63 8.81 25.91 -3.08
C ARG A 63 8.78 27.41 -2.91
N GLN A 64 9.60 28.12 -3.69
CA GLN A 64 9.63 29.57 -3.78
C GLN A 64 9.87 30.27 -2.43
N VAL A 65 10.77 29.73 -1.63
CA VAL A 65 11.12 30.30 -0.32
C VAL A 65 12.20 31.36 -0.49
N SER A 66 11.95 32.57 -0.01
CA SER A 66 12.93 33.67 -0.05
C SER A 66 14.20 33.38 0.77
N GLU A 67 15.31 34.02 0.42
CA GLU A 67 16.58 33.95 1.16
C GLU A 67 16.39 34.20 2.67
N LYS A 68 15.54 35.18 3.05
CA LYS A 68 15.28 35.54 4.44
C LYS A 68 14.59 34.39 5.19
N ASN A 69 13.53 33.83 4.61
CA ASN A 69 12.78 32.72 5.22
C ASN A 69 13.62 31.44 5.26
N THR A 70 14.43 31.20 4.23
CA THR A 70 15.38 30.07 4.19
C THR A 70 16.35 30.11 5.37
N LYS A 71 16.94 31.29 5.65
CA LYS A 71 17.85 31.47 6.81
C LYS A 71 17.13 31.25 8.15
N ALA A 72 15.88 31.61 8.25
CA ALA A 72 15.07 31.40 9.47
C ALA A 72 14.67 29.92 9.64
N LEU A 73 14.30 29.22 8.55
CA LEU A 73 14.01 27.78 8.57
C LEU A 73 15.22 26.94 8.98
N GLN A 74 16.45 27.35 8.60
CA GLN A 74 17.69 26.64 8.98
C GLN A 74 17.95 26.58 10.48
N VAL A 75 17.33 27.45 11.28
CA VAL A 75 17.46 27.50 12.74
C VAL A 75 16.17 27.12 13.46
N HIS A 76 15.18 26.57 12.74
CA HIS A 76 13.90 26.17 13.30
C HIS A 76 14.04 24.91 14.14
N ASN A 77 13.50 24.91 15.38
CA ASN A 77 13.69 23.82 16.34
C ASN A 77 13.07 22.49 15.90
N ASP A 78 12.00 22.52 15.12
CA ASP A 78 11.30 21.32 14.66
C ASP A 78 11.91 20.71 13.38
N ILE A 79 12.94 21.33 12.85
CA ILE A 79 13.67 20.85 11.67
C ILE A 79 14.99 20.21 12.12
N GLU A 80 15.15 18.92 11.87
CA GLU A 80 16.38 18.18 12.17
C GLU A 80 17.44 18.41 11.10
N GLU A 81 17.02 18.41 9.85
CA GLU A 81 17.89 18.52 8.70
C GLU A 81 17.23 19.32 7.59
N ILE A 82 18.00 20.19 6.95
CA ILE A 82 17.55 21.04 5.85
C ILE A 82 18.54 21.00 4.70
N GLY A 83 18.01 20.86 3.48
CA GLY A 83 18.74 20.91 2.23
C GLY A 83 18.13 21.94 1.30
N LEU A 84 18.97 22.60 0.53
CA LEU A 84 18.59 23.70 -0.35
C LEU A 84 18.81 23.32 -1.81
N ARG A 85 17.83 23.66 -2.64
CA ARG A 85 17.92 23.64 -4.10
C ARG A 85 17.47 24.99 -4.65
N MET A 86 18.20 25.49 -5.63
CA MET A 86 17.84 26.67 -6.41
C MET A 86 17.74 26.27 -7.88
N ASP A 87 16.63 26.62 -8.51
CA ASP A 87 16.48 26.47 -9.96
C ASP A 87 16.91 27.80 -10.59
N LEU A 88 17.95 27.77 -11.43
CA LEU A 88 18.59 28.98 -11.96
C LEU A 88 17.91 29.45 -13.24
N GLY A 89 17.59 28.53 -14.11
CA GLY A 89 17.15 28.84 -15.45
C GLY A 89 17.08 27.59 -16.32
N GLN A 90 17.09 27.80 -17.62
CA GLN A 90 16.96 26.74 -18.60
C GLN A 90 17.99 26.89 -19.69
N ILE A 91 18.60 25.78 -20.11
CA ILE A 91 19.42 25.72 -21.31
C ILE A 91 18.50 25.86 -22.53
N ILE A 92 18.91 26.67 -23.49
CA ILE A 92 18.13 26.93 -24.69
C ILE A 92 18.26 25.72 -25.62
N ASP A 93 17.15 25.05 -25.83
CA ASP A 93 17.01 23.93 -26.77
C ASP A 93 15.58 23.95 -27.34
N ASP A 94 15.42 23.57 -28.62
CA ASP A 94 14.12 23.63 -29.29
C ASP A 94 13.21 22.43 -28.97
N ASP A 95 13.80 21.29 -28.58
CA ASP A 95 13.10 20.03 -28.44
C ASP A 95 13.05 19.48 -27.02
N ALA A 96 13.98 19.92 -26.16
CA ALA A 96 14.13 19.43 -24.79
C ALA A 96 14.06 20.54 -23.72
N THR A 97 13.49 20.23 -22.57
CA THR A 97 13.51 21.08 -21.39
C THR A 97 14.71 20.71 -20.50
N ILE A 98 15.74 21.55 -20.46
CA ILE A 98 16.97 21.29 -19.71
C ILE A 98 17.12 22.33 -18.62
N ILE A 99 16.83 21.96 -17.38
CA ILE A 99 16.77 22.86 -16.22
C ILE A 99 18.14 22.94 -15.56
N MET A 100 18.63 24.16 -15.35
CA MET A 100 19.83 24.43 -14.56
C MET A 100 19.48 24.56 -13.08
N THR A 101 20.08 23.73 -12.24
CA THR A 101 19.84 23.69 -10.80
C THR A 101 21.14 23.80 -10.01
N ALA A 102 21.05 24.25 -8.77
CA ALA A 102 22.14 24.15 -7.82
C ALA A 102 21.62 23.60 -6.49
N MET A 103 22.40 22.74 -5.84
CA MET A 103 22.05 22.18 -4.53
C MET A 103 23.22 22.35 -3.56
N ASP A 104 22.90 22.54 -2.28
CA ASP A 104 23.90 22.42 -1.22
C ASP A 104 24.15 20.93 -0.88
N ASN A 105 25.13 20.66 -0.05
CA ASN A 105 25.53 19.30 0.30
C ASN A 105 24.37 18.50 0.95
N ASN A 106 23.55 19.16 1.75
CA ASN A 106 22.38 18.52 2.36
C ASN A 106 21.28 18.28 1.33
N GLY A 107 21.06 19.23 0.41
CA GLY A 107 20.14 19.07 -0.70
C GLY A 107 20.49 17.88 -1.60
N ILE A 108 21.78 17.73 -1.93
CA ILE A 108 22.31 16.58 -2.66
C ILE A 108 21.98 15.27 -1.92
N ARG A 109 22.23 15.22 -0.60
CA ARG A 109 21.99 14.05 0.23
C ARG A 109 20.50 13.74 0.38
N LEU A 110 19.68 14.73 0.71
CA LEU A 110 18.24 14.57 0.89
C LEU A 110 17.52 14.18 -0.41
N ASN A 111 18.02 14.71 -1.54
CA ASN A 111 17.49 14.38 -2.87
C ASN A 111 18.07 13.08 -3.46
N LYS A 112 19.04 12.44 -2.77
CA LYS A 112 19.77 11.25 -3.24
C LYS A 112 20.35 11.42 -4.63
N ALA A 113 20.90 12.61 -4.91
CA ALA A 113 21.57 12.82 -6.19
C ALA A 113 22.85 11.97 -6.22
N GLU A 114 22.96 11.11 -7.22
CA GLU A 114 24.11 10.22 -7.41
C GLU A 114 24.80 10.54 -8.74
N LEU A 115 26.11 10.28 -8.78
CA LEU A 115 26.92 10.46 -9.97
C LEU A 115 27.35 9.10 -10.52
N GLU A 116 27.29 8.94 -11.83
CA GLU A 116 27.93 7.80 -12.52
C GLU A 116 29.46 7.94 -12.47
N GLU A 117 29.98 9.16 -12.62
CA GLU A 117 31.41 9.45 -12.68
C GLU A 117 31.70 10.88 -12.24
N GLY A 118 32.87 11.12 -11.64
CA GLY A 118 33.36 12.47 -11.29
C GLY A 118 33.00 12.92 -9.88
N THR A 119 32.80 14.23 -9.70
CA THR A 119 32.46 14.85 -8.40
C THR A 119 31.38 15.91 -8.58
N PHE A 120 30.61 16.18 -7.51
CA PHE A 120 29.69 17.32 -7.50
C PHE A 120 30.45 18.66 -7.68
N PRO A 121 29.76 19.70 -8.21
CA PRO A 121 30.39 21.00 -8.48
C PRO A 121 30.96 21.62 -7.21
N LYS A 122 32.23 22.00 -7.27
CA LYS A 122 32.95 22.66 -6.16
C LYS A 122 33.40 24.08 -6.50
N ASN A 123 33.70 24.32 -7.77
CA ASN A 123 34.10 25.61 -8.25
C ASN A 123 32.94 26.28 -8.99
N GLU A 124 33.03 27.59 -9.14
CA GLU A 124 31.99 28.41 -9.75
C GLU A 124 31.51 27.88 -11.11
N LYS A 125 32.43 27.56 -12.00
CA LYS A 125 32.13 27.09 -13.37
C LYS A 125 32.11 25.57 -13.55
N ASP A 126 32.06 24.81 -12.45
CA ASP A 126 31.88 23.38 -12.52
C ASP A 126 30.41 23.05 -12.80
N ILE A 127 30.19 22.03 -13.64
CA ILE A 127 28.86 21.55 -14.01
C ILE A 127 28.80 20.02 -14.01
N VAL A 128 27.69 19.46 -13.50
CA VAL A 128 27.33 18.05 -13.67
C VAL A 128 26.25 17.96 -14.72
N VAL A 129 26.47 17.12 -15.70
CA VAL A 129 25.53 16.88 -16.80
C VAL A 129 25.20 15.40 -16.93
N SER A 130 24.19 15.05 -17.67
CA SER A 130 23.96 13.66 -18.09
C SER A 130 24.36 13.46 -19.54
N LYS A 131 24.62 12.21 -19.91
CA LYS A 131 24.90 11.87 -21.31
C LYS A 131 23.73 12.25 -22.22
N GLY A 132 22.49 12.12 -21.74
CA GLY A 132 21.29 12.53 -22.47
C GLY A 132 21.27 14.03 -22.78
N VAL A 133 21.71 14.89 -21.87
CA VAL A 133 21.85 16.34 -22.12
C VAL A 133 22.86 16.61 -23.24
N LEU A 134 24.00 15.94 -23.22
CA LEU A 134 25.03 16.14 -24.26
C LEU A 134 24.53 15.66 -25.63
N GLU A 135 23.78 14.57 -25.67
CA GLU A 135 23.16 14.04 -26.90
C GLU A 135 22.13 15.01 -27.49
N GLU A 136 21.22 15.56 -26.65
CA GLU A 136 20.22 16.54 -27.09
C GLU A 136 20.89 17.82 -27.61
N LEU A 137 21.90 18.34 -26.92
CA LEU A 137 22.64 19.53 -27.35
C LEU A 137 23.60 19.27 -28.54
N GLY A 138 23.78 18.04 -28.99
CA GLY A 138 24.73 17.69 -30.05
C GLY A 138 26.19 17.92 -29.67
N ILE A 139 26.50 17.95 -28.38
CA ILE A 139 27.85 18.26 -27.85
C ILE A 139 28.56 16.96 -27.45
N GLN A 140 29.81 16.80 -27.85
CA GLN A 140 30.67 15.75 -27.32
C GLN A 140 31.49 16.33 -26.15
N GLY A 141 31.41 15.69 -24.98
CA GLY A 141 32.16 16.12 -23.79
C GLY A 141 32.55 14.93 -22.91
N LYS A 142 33.71 15.04 -22.28
CA LYS A 142 34.23 14.08 -21.31
C LYS A 142 34.49 14.79 -19.98
N LEU A 143 34.74 14.01 -18.94
CA LEU A 143 35.11 14.54 -17.64
C LEU A 143 36.35 15.45 -17.75
N GLY A 144 36.23 16.69 -17.29
CA GLY A 144 37.25 17.70 -17.35
C GLY A 144 37.21 18.63 -18.56
N ASP A 145 36.42 18.31 -19.60
CA ASP A 145 36.25 19.15 -20.78
C ASP A 145 35.45 20.41 -20.45
N GLU A 146 35.73 21.47 -21.18
CA GLU A 146 34.99 22.73 -21.15
C GLU A 146 33.95 22.75 -22.27
N ILE A 147 32.71 23.05 -21.90
CA ILE A 147 31.57 23.16 -22.85
C ILE A 147 30.94 24.55 -22.72
N THR A 148 30.56 25.13 -23.85
CA THR A 148 29.89 26.43 -23.90
C THR A 148 28.39 26.17 -24.17
N ILE A 149 27.53 26.71 -23.30
CA ILE A 149 26.11 26.41 -23.29
C ILE A 149 25.31 27.71 -23.32
N PRO A 150 24.37 27.88 -24.24
CA PRO A 150 23.41 28.97 -24.24
C PRO A 150 22.27 28.69 -23.25
N TYR A 151 21.95 29.66 -22.41
CA TYR A 151 20.90 29.50 -21.37
C TYR A 151 20.19 30.82 -21.07
N GLN A 152 19.05 30.74 -20.42
CA GLN A 152 18.29 31.86 -19.87
C GLN A 152 18.07 31.62 -18.37
N ILE A 153 18.16 32.70 -17.58
CA ILE A 153 17.92 32.66 -16.13
C ILE A 153 16.47 33.01 -15.85
N TYR A 154 15.90 32.39 -14.82
CA TYR A 154 14.57 32.77 -14.33
C TYR A 154 14.63 34.13 -13.66
N GLU A 155 13.89 35.08 -14.18
CA GLU A 155 13.69 36.40 -13.60
C GLU A 155 12.26 36.47 -13.03
N LYS A 156 11.96 37.54 -12.28
CA LYS A 156 10.68 37.65 -11.59
C LYS A 156 9.48 37.65 -12.55
N ASP A 157 9.66 38.21 -13.75
CA ASP A 157 8.61 38.38 -14.74
C ASP A 157 8.71 37.37 -15.91
N GLY A 158 9.53 36.32 -15.77
CA GLY A 158 9.67 35.27 -16.80
C GLY A 158 11.13 34.89 -17.08
N MET A 159 11.42 34.55 -18.34
CA MET A 159 12.77 34.18 -18.78
C MET A 159 13.57 35.44 -19.12
N GLY A 160 14.78 35.54 -18.58
CA GLY A 160 15.71 36.61 -18.89
C GLY A 160 16.31 36.49 -20.29
N TYR A 161 17.21 37.43 -20.62
CA TYR A 161 17.91 37.39 -21.91
C TYR A 161 18.79 36.16 -22.05
N ALA A 162 18.94 35.65 -23.28
CA ALA A 162 19.87 34.60 -23.60
C ALA A 162 21.30 34.99 -23.25
N LYS A 163 22.00 34.13 -22.52
CA LYS A 163 23.40 34.24 -22.13
C LYS A 163 24.14 32.99 -22.61
N GLU A 164 25.43 33.11 -22.70
CA GLU A 164 26.30 32.00 -23.07
C GLU A 164 27.50 31.99 -22.11
N ASP A 165 27.78 30.86 -21.53
CA ASP A 165 28.89 30.67 -20.59
C ASP A 165 29.60 29.35 -20.86
N THR A 166 30.88 29.31 -20.51
CA THR A 166 31.71 28.11 -20.58
C THR A 166 31.80 27.46 -19.21
N PHE A 167 31.44 26.18 -19.15
CA PHE A 167 31.45 25.37 -17.94
C PHE A 167 32.39 24.18 -18.09
N ARG A 168 33.00 23.75 -17.00
CA ARG A 168 33.81 22.54 -16.95
C ARG A 168 32.96 21.35 -16.47
N ILE A 169 32.91 20.28 -17.22
CA ILE A 169 32.23 19.02 -16.81
C ILE A 169 33.04 18.41 -15.65
N CYS A 170 32.48 18.44 -14.45
CA CYS A 170 33.09 17.85 -13.25
C CYS A 170 32.50 16.50 -12.86
N GLY A 171 31.37 16.13 -13.42
CA GLY A 171 30.72 14.85 -13.15
C GLY A 171 29.61 14.53 -14.15
N PHE A 172 29.23 13.26 -14.18
CA PHE A 172 28.09 12.76 -14.94
C PHE A 172 27.05 12.18 -14.00
N MET A 173 25.78 12.54 -14.21
CA MET A 173 24.63 11.94 -13.56
C MET A 173 23.87 11.06 -14.53
N GLU A 174 23.14 10.07 -13.99
CA GLU A 174 22.28 9.21 -14.79
C GLU A 174 21.06 9.98 -15.31
N SER A 175 20.67 9.73 -16.55
CA SER A 175 19.37 10.13 -17.08
C SER A 175 18.43 8.95 -17.02
N SER A 176 17.37 9.03 -16.24
CA SER A 176 16.33 7.99 -16.25
C SER A 176 15.69 7.87 -17.62
N ASP A 177 15.16 6.67 -17.93
CA ASP A 177 14.44 6.46 -19.20
C ASP A 177 13.22 7.38 -19.31
N LEU A 178 12.58 7.70 -18.19
CA LEU A 178 11.48 8.67 -18.14
C LEU A 178 11.93 10.09 -18.52
N ASN A 179 13.14 10.52 -18.11
CA ASN A 179 13.68 11.81 -18.50
C ASN A 179 13.93 11.89 -20.00
N LYS A 180 14.43 10.79 -20.59
CA LYS A 180 14.65 10.69 -22.04
C LYS A 180 13.33 10.69 -22.80
N GLU A 181 12.34 9.93 -22.33
CA GLU A 181 11.01 9.87 -22.95
C GLU A 181 10.29 11.23 -22.93
N LYS A 182 10.36 11.92 -21.78
CA LYS A 182 9.76 13.26 -21.63
C LYS A 182 10.63 14.39 -22.16
N LYS A 183 11.85 14.11 -22.61
CA LYS A 183 12.86 15.09 -23.00
C LYS A 183 13.05 16.19 -21.94
N MET A 184 13.05 15.79 -20.66
CA MET A 184 13.18 16.67 -19.51
C MET A 184 14.43 16.31 -18.72
N TYR A 185 15.43 17.19 -18.73
CA TYR A 185 16.73 16.93 -18.13
C TYR A 185 17.10 17.98 -17.09
N PHE A 186 18.04 17.62 -16.23
CA PHE A 186 18.60 18.51 -15.23
C PHE A 186 20.12 18.61 -15.41
N VAL A 187 20.63 19.80 -15.15
CA VAL A 187 22.05 20.09 -15.10
C VAL A 187 22.34 20.73 -13.75
N MET A 188 23.38 20.28 -13.05
CA MET A 188 23.69 20.79 -11.73
C MET A 188 24.92 21.72 -11.78
N ASN A 189 24.70 22.97 -11.42
CA ASN A 189 25.72 23.98 -11.22
C ASN A 189 26.14 24.06 -9.75
N SER A 190 27.22 24.80 -9.46
CA SER A 190 27.57 25.10 -8.08
C SER A 190 26.59 26.08 -7.45
N MET A 191 26.39 25.98 -6.14
CA MET A 191 25.56 26.93 -5.38
C MET A 191 26.20 28.34 -5.39
N GLU A 192 27.54 28.43 -5.52
CA GLU A 192 28.27 29.69 -5.64
C GLU A 192 27.93 30.40 -6.94
N TYR A 193 27.95 29.69 -8.07
CA TYR A 193 27.51 30.22 -9.36
C TYR A 193 26.06 30.72 -9.29
N ALA A 194 25.16 29.92 -8.73
CA ALA A 194 23.77 30.31 -8.59
C ALA A 194 23.58 31.62 -7.82
N LYS A 195 24.29 31.78 -6.71
CA LYS A 195 24.23 32.98 -5.88
C LYS A 195 24.85 34.22 -6.54
N GLN A 196 25.80 34.06 -7.46
CA GLN A 196 26.35 35.17 -8.23
C GLN A 196 25.39 35.63 -9.33
N MET A 197 24.72 34.67 -9.96
CA MET A 197 23.83 34.94 -11.10
C MET A 197 22.50 35.54 -10.69
N ILE A 198 21.97 35.19 -9.51
CA ILE A 198 20.69 35.67 -9.02
C ILE A 198 20.90 36.62 -7.84
N PRO A 199 20.44 37.91 -7.95
CA PRO A 199 20.53 38.87 -6.85
C PRO A 199 19.86 38.35 -5.57
N GLU A 200 20.38 38.69 -4.39
CA GLU A 200 19.86 38.19 -3.10
C GLU A 200 18.36 38.41 -2.90
N ALA A 201 17.84 39.53 -3.40
CA ALA A 201 16.43 39.90 -3.29
C ALA A 201 15.49 39.00 -4.12
N ASP A 202 16.03 38.40 -5.20
CA ASP A 202 15.25 37.59 -6.15
C ASP A 202 15.52 36.09 -6.01
N ARG A 203 16.35 35.69 -5.01
CA ARG A 203 16.64 34.28 -4.76
C ARG A 203 15.45 33.58 -4.15
N GLU A 204 15.00 32.54 -4.84
CA GLU A 204 13.97 31.62 -4.39
C GLU A 204 14.57 30.22 -4.26
N TYR A 205 14.32 29.58 -3.12
CA TYR A 205 14.81 28.24 -2.84
C TYR A 205 13.66 27.22 -2.81
N ARG A 206 13.99 26.00 -3.22
CA ARG A 206 13.24 24.81 -2.80
C ARG A 206 13.93 24.31 -1.54
N VAL A 207 13.22 24.38 -0.42
CA VAL A 207 13.73 24.02 0.90
C VAL A 207 13.22 22.63 1.25
N MET A 208 14.09 21.64 1.21
CA MET A 208 13.79 20.26 1.58
C MET A 208 14.19 20.01 3.02
N PHE A 209 13.35 19.41 3.83
CA PHE A 209 13.69 19.18 5.24
C PHE A 209 13.10 17.92 5.82
N ARG A 210 13.69 17.48 6.94
CA ARG A 210 13.20 16.42 7.81
C ARG A 210 12.81 17.04 9.14
N LEU A 211 11.66 16.62 9.66
CA LEU A 211 11.21 17.03 11.00
C LEU A 211 11.99 16.28 12.08
N ALA A 212 12.30 16.98 13.16
CA ALA A 212 12.77 16.38 14.39
C ALA A 212 11.66 15.52 15.01
N ASP A 213 12.06 14.49 15.76
CA ASP A 213 11.15 13.56 16.46
C ASP A 213 10.11 12.85 15.58
N ALA A 214 10.29 12.86 14.26
CA ALA A 214 9.39 12.22 13.31
C ALA A 214 9.20 10.71 13.55
N GLU A 215 10.12 10.04 14.24
CA GLU A 215 10.02 8.62 14.59
C GLU A 215 8.76 8.26 15.40
N HIS A 216 8.17 9.26 16.07
CA HIS A 216 6.98 9.10 16.91
C HIS A 216 5.70 9.58 16.22
N MET A 217 5.79 10.10 14.99
CA MET A 217 4.69 10.66 14.22
C MET A 217 4.18 9.67 13.17
N THR A 218 2.92 9.83 12.81
CA THR A 218 2.32 9.20 11.61
C THR A 218 2.58 10.07 10.38
N THR A 219 2.36 9.51 9.18
CA THR A 219 2.44 10.28 7.93
C THR A 219 1.60 11.55 7.97
N ASP A 220 0.35 11.45 8.43
CA ASP A 220 -0.57 12.59 8.48
C ASP A 220 -0.10 13.67 9.47
N GLU A 221 0.42 13.28 10.64
CA GLU A 221 0.97 14.23 11.62
C GLU A 221 2.21 14.95 11.09
N ILE A 222 3.06 14.27 10.31
CA ILE A 222 4.23 14.89 9.65
C ILE A 222 3.78 15.92 8.61
N VAL A 223 2.79 15.56 7.80
CA VAL A 223 2.23 16.45 6.77
C VAL A 223 1.59 17.68 7.39
N GLU A 224 0.74 17.48 8.42
CA GLU A 224 0.08 18.57 9.13
C GLU A 224 1.11 19.52 9.77
N ARG A 225 2.13 18.96 10.43
CA ARG A 225 3.22 19.78 11.02
C ARG A 225 4.01 20.54 9.95
N GLY A 226 4.24 19.93 8.79
CA GLY A 226 4.87 20.61 7.66
C GLY A 226 4.04 21.79 7.13
N LYS A 227 2.71 21.64 7.06
CA LYS A 227 1.80 22.72 6.67
C LYS A 227 1.79 23.85 7.69
N GLU A 228 1.70 23.56 8.99
CA GLU A 228 1.77 24.56 10.07
C GLU A 228 3.06 25.40 9.97
N ILE A 229 4.24 24.74 9.77
CA ILE A 229 5.50 25.46 9.57
C ILE A 229 5.43 26.32 8.30
N GLY A 230 4.81 25.82 7.21
CA GLY A 230 4.61 26.59 5.99
C GLY A 230 3.81 27.87 6.23
N GLU A 231 2.71 27.79 6.96
CA GLU A 231 1.86 28.92 7.35
C GLU A 231 2.63 29.96 8.17
N ASP A 232 3.40 29.53 9.17
CA ASP A 232 4.23 30.40 10.03
C ASP A 232 5.24 31.23 9.20
N PHE A 233 5.72 30.69 8.08
CA PHE A 233 6.65 31.36 7.18
C PHE A 233 5.97 32.00 5.95
N GLY A 234 4.64 31.97 5.88
CA GLY A 234 3.89 32.54 4.77
C GLY A 234 4.08 31.81 3.45
N VAL A 235 4.37 30.52 3.49
CA VAL A 235 4.48 29.65 2.30
C VAL A 235 3.05 29.22 1.91
N PRO A 236 2.56 29.55 0.70
CA PRO A 236 1.26 29.13 0.23
C PRO A 236 1.10 27.60 0.27
N GLU A 237 -0.09 27.10 0.59
CA GLU A 237 -0.33 25.65 0.69
C GLU A 237 0.06 24.90 -0.60
N GLY A 238 -0.19 25.46 -1.77
CA GLY A 238 0.23 24.90 -3.06
C GLY A 238 1.75 24.78 -3.25
N ASN A 239 2.53 25.49 -2.44
CA ASN A 239 4.01 25.42 -2.43
C ASN A 239 4.56 24.47 -1.35
N VAL A 240 3.70 23.89 -0.52
CA VAL A 240 4.06 22.83 0.43
C VAL A 240 3.94 21.48 -0.28
N VAL A 241 5.03 20.82 -0.52
CA VAL A 241 5.09 19.52 -1.23
C VAL A 241 5.50 18.44 -0.26
N GLU A 242 4.62 17.51 -0.03
CA GLU A 242 4.85 16.33 0.79
C GLU A 242 5.51 15.20 -0.02
N ASN A 243 6.48 14.51 0.57
CA ASN A 243 7.07 13.31 -0.02
C ASN A 243 6.25 12.07 0.39
N ARG A 244 5.03 11.97 -0.14
CA ARG A 244 4.03 10.96 0.26
C ARG A 244 4.55 9.54 0.21
N GLU A 245 5.27 9.18 -0.83
CA GLU A 245 5.75 7.82 -1.03
C GLU A 245 6.78 7.44 0.06
N TYR A 246 7.72 8.35 0.34
CA TYR A 246 8.69 8.17 1.40
C TYR A 246 8.03 8.11 2.79
N LEU A 247 7.09 9.02 3.06
CA LEU A 247 6.38 9.07 4.33
C LEU A 247 5.50 7.83 4.55
N ALA A 248 4.71 7.43 3.55
CA ALA A 248 3.85 6.25 3.63
C ALA A 248 4.63 4.94 3.86
N ALA A 249 5.84 4.85 3.31
CA ALA A 249 6.70 3.68 3.51
C ALA A 249 7.36 3.67 4.89
N ASN A 250 7.87 4.82 5.35
CA ASN A 250 8.68 4.91 6.57
C ASN A 250 7.85 5.14 7.85
N TYR A 251 6.71 5.82 7.73
CA TYR A 251 5.83 6.20 8.85
C TYR A 251 4.46 5.52 8.72
N THR A 252 4.49 4.20 8.59
CA THR A 252 3.30 3.38 8.34
C THR A 252 2.27 3.51 9.46
N ASP A 253 1.00 3.70 9.10
CA ASP A 253 -0.11 3.72 10.04
C ASP A 253 -0.13 2.41 10.88
N PRO A 254 -0.18 2.54 12.22
CA PRO A 254 -0.32 1.39 13.13
C PRO A 254 -1.53 0.49 12.82
N SER A 255 -2.51 0.98 12.09
CA SER A 255 -3.71 0.23 11.69
C SER A 255 -3.39 -0.98 10.81
N PHE A 256 -2.37 -0.90 9.96
CA PHE A 256 -1.91 -2.05 9.16
C PHE A 256 -1.39 -3.18 10.04
N VAL A 257 -0.56 -2.86 11.03
CA VAL A 257 -0.03 -3.84 12.00
C VAL A 257 -1.16 -4.44 12.83
N LYS A 258 -2.12 -3.62 13.28
CA LYS A 258 -3.33 -4.07 13.99
C LYS A 258 -4.15 -5.03 13.13
N GLY A 259 -4.36 -4.72 11.86
CA GLY A 259 -5.04 -5.59 10.90
C GLY A 259 -4.35 -6.95 10.74
N MET A 260 -3.04 -6.97 10.61
CA MET A 260 -2.24 -8.21 10.52
C MET A 260 -2.36 -9.05 11.80
N ILE A 261 -2.34 -8.43 12.98
CA ILE A 261 -2.54 -9.12 14.27
C ILE A 261 -3.93 -9.77 14.32
N VAL A 262 -4.98 -9.08 13.88
CA VAL A 262 -6.35 -9.63 13.83
C VAL A 262 -6.40 -10.87 12.95
N VAL A 263 -5.80 -10.84 11.76
CA VAL A 263 -5.74 -12.00 10.85
C VAL A 263 -4.99 -13.17 11.50
N ILE A 264 -3.85 -12.93 12.15
CA ILE A 264 -3.09 -13.96 12.86
C ILE A 264 -3.94 -14.59 13.99
N VAL A 265 -4.63 -13.77 14.79
CA VAL A 265 -5.52 -14.26 15.86
C VAL A 265 -6.64 -15.13 15.28
N MET A 266 -7.26 -14.74 14.17
CA MET A 266 -8.28 -15.55 13.50
C MET A 266 -7.72 -16.89 13.02
N VAL A 267 -6.52 -16.92 12.42
CA VAL A 267 -5.86 -18.15 11.99
C VAL A 267 -5.53 -19.07 13.18
N VAL A 268 -5.05 -18.51 14.29
CA VAL A 268 -4.78 -19.26 15.53
C VAL A 268 -6.08 -19.87 16.08
N LEU A 269 -7.16 -19.11 16.14
CA LEU A 269 -8.46 -19.60 16.61
C LEU A 269 -8.99 -20.72 15.70
N ALA A 270 -8.92 -20.58 14.39
CA ALA A 270 -9.29 -21.63 13.44
C ALA A 270 -8.44 -22.89 13.61
N GLY A 271 -7.13 -22.74 13.80
CA GLY A 271 -6.22 -23.83 14.10
C GLY A 271 -6.58 -24.55 15.40
N ILE A 272 -6.88 -23.81 16.47
CA ILE A 272 -7.32 -24.37 17.76
C ILE A 272 -8.59 -25.20 17.55
N LEU A 273 -9.61 -24.68 16.84
CA LEU A 273 -10.86 -25.36 16.61
C LEU A 273 -10.67 -26.64 15.76
N THR A 274 -9.86 -26.57 14.72
CA THR A 274 -9.59 -27.69 13.81
C THR A 274 -8.84 -28.81 14.55
N ILE A 275 -7.75 -28.51 15.21
CA ILE A 275 -6.95 -29.48 15.97
C ILE A 275 -7.80 -30.08 17.11
N TYR A 276 -8.54 -29.23 17.84
CA TYR A 276 -9.46 -29.67 18.90
C TYR A 276 -10.52 -30.65 18.35
N SER A 277 -11.12 -30.35 17.20
CA SER A 277 -12.14 -31.20 16.56
C SER A 277 -11.60 -32.60 16.26
N ILE A 278 -10.40 -32.69 15.66
CA ILE A 278 -9.77 -33.95 15.32
C ILE A 278 -9.49 -34.78 16.57
N TYR A 279 -8.91 -34.17 17.63
CA TYR A 279 -8.67 -34.85 18.89
C TYR A 279 -9.96 -35.25 19.60
N TYR A 280 -10.97 -34.39 19.63
CA TYR A 280 -12.26 -34.67 20.26
C TYR A 280 -12.97 -35.86 19.62
N VAL A 281 -13.02 -35.90 18.28
CA VAL A 281 -13.62 -36.99 17.51
C VAL A 281 -12.92 -38.33 17.76
N SER A 282 -11.59 -38.30 17.89
CA SER A 282 -10.77 -39.48 18.11
C SER A 282 -10.71 -39.96 19.57
N MET A 283 -11.27 -39.18 20.50
CA MET A 283 -11.19 -39.49 21.94
C MET A 283 -12.06 -40.69 22.36
N ILE A 284 -13.17 -40.96 21.63
CA ILE A 284 -14.13 -42.01 22.03
C ILE A 284 -13.47 -43.39 22.18
N PRO A 285 -12.76 -43.94 21.17
CA PRO A 285 -12.05 -45.22 21.33
C PRO A 285 -10.93 -45.13 22.38
N LYS A 286 -10.24 -43.97 22.48
CA LYS A 286 -9.17 -43.80 23.46
C LYS A 286 -9.62 -43.69 24.91
N VAL A 287 -10.82 -43.21 25.17
CA VAL A 287 -11.39 -43.22 26.54
C VAL A 287 -11.42 -44.62 27.11
N GLN A 288 -11.76 -45.64 26.27
CA GLN A 288 -11.74 -47.03 26.70
C GLN A 288 -10.32 -47.51 27.03
N GLU A 289 -9.31 -47.18 26.20
CA GLU A 289 -7.90 -47.51 26.47
C GLU A 289 -7.42 -46.83 27.77
N TYR A 290 -7.71 -45.56 27.97
CA TYR A 290 -7.35 -44.83 29.19
C TYR A 290 -8.08 -45.39 30.42
N GLY A 291 -9.31 -45.91 30.26
CA GLY A 291 -10.03 -46.58 31.31
C GLY A 291 -9.33 -47.88 31.76
N LYS A 292 -8.82 -48.68 30.83
CA LYS A 292 -8.00 -49.87 31.12
C LYS A 292 -6.74 -49.50 31.86
N LEU A 293 -6.04 -48.42 31.43
CA LEU A 293 -4.84 -47.94 32.11
C LEU A 293 -5.13 -47.47 33.54
N LYS A 294 -6.29 -46.82 33.77
CA LYS A 294 -6.71 -46.44 35.12
C LYS A 294 -7.08 -47.63 36.00
N ALA A 295 -7.67 -48.70 35.42
CA ALA A 295 -7.97 -49.92 36.14
C ALA A 295 -6.67 -50.62 36.63
N ILE A 296 -5.55 -50.45 35.91
CA ILE A 296 -4.24 -50.97 36.29
C ILE A 296 -3.47 -49.97 37.21
N GLY A 297 -4.12 -48.85 37.66
CA GLY A 297 -3.55 -47.95 38.65
C GLY A 297 -2.99 -46.61 38.11
N SER A 298 -3.18 -46.26 36.85
CA SER A 298 -2.70 -44.97 36.33
C SER A 298 -3.47 -43.80 36.93
N THR A 299 -2.74 -42.77 37.39
CA THR A 299 -3.32 -41.55 37.98
C THR A 299 -3.91 -40.58 36.91
N LYS A 300 -4.84 -39.70 37.34
CA LYS A 300 -5.38 -38.64 36.49
C LYS A 300 -4.28 -37.76 35.88
N ARG A 301 -3.20 -37.49 36.61
CA ARG A 301 -2.06 -36.70 36.19
C ARG A 301 -1.27 -37.39 35.09
N GLN A 302 -1.04 -38.69 35.24
CA GLN A 302 -0.34 -39.52 34.23
C GLN A 302 -1.10 -39.61 32.93
N ILE A 303 -2.42 -39.76 32.96
CA ILE A 303 -3.28 -39.73 31.76
C ILE A 303 -3.20 -38.37 31.05
N ARG A 304 -3.30 -37.25 31.79
CA ARG A 304 -3.13 -35.91 31.21
C ARG A 304 -1.76 -35.75 30.53
N GLN A 305 -0.70 -36.16 31.23
CA GLN A 305 0.66 -36.09 30.69
C GLN A 305 0.82 -36.95 29.43
N MET A 306 0.17 -38.12 29.39
CA MET A 306 0.22 -39.03 28.23
C MET A 306 -0.42 -38.38 27.00
N VAL A 307 -1.66 -37.86 27.14
CA VAL A 307 -2.38 -37.18 26.05
C VAL A 307 -1.62 -35.95 25.57
N PHE A 308 -1.09 -35.15 26.50
CA PHE A 308 -0.29 -33.97 26.18
C PHE A 308 0.98 -34.33 25.40
N ARG A 309 1.75 -35.31 25.89
CA ARG A 309 2.98 -35.74 25.22
C ARG A 309 2.69 -36.36 23.86
N GLU A 310 1.62 -37.12 23.71
CA GLU A 310 1.18 -37.67 22.43
C GLU A 310 0.92 -36.53 21.42
N GLY A 311 0.13 -35.50 21.82
CA GLY A 311 -0.15 -34.34 20.96
C GLY A 311 1.10 -33.54 20.64
N MET A 312 1.93 -33.26 21.63
CA MET A 312 3.19 -32.51 21.43
C MET A 312 4.21 -33.26 20.55
N LEU A 313 4.24 -34.62 20.61
CA LEU A 313 5.05 -35.42 19.69
C LEU A 313 4.58 -35.30 18.24
N VAL A 314 3.28 -35.32 18.01
CA VAL A 314 2.72 -35.07 16.66
C VAL A 314 3.07 -33.66 16.19
N THR A 315 2.95 -32.66 17.09
CA THR A 315 3.32 -31.27 16.78
C THR A 315 4.81 -31.16 16.45
N ALA A 316 5.68 -31.80 17.25
CA ALA A 316 7.13 -31.79 17.03
C ALA A 316 7.57 -32.43 15.69
N LEU A 317 6.78 -33.36 15.16
CA LEU A 317 7.01 -33.94 13.84
C LEU A 317 6.40 -33.12 12.69
N ALA A 318 5.22 -32.56 12.89
CA ALA A 318 4.49 -31.82 11.86
C ALA A 318 5.02 -30.39 11.67
N LEU A 319 5.47 -29.74 12.76
CA LEU A 319 5.92 -28.35 12.74
C LEU A 319 7.14 -28.13 11.83
N PRO A 320 8.24 -28.93 11.88
CA PRO A 320 9.36 -28.76 10.95
C PRO A 320 8.94 -28.95 9.49
N VAL A 321 8.07 -29.92 9.21
CA VAL A 321 7.54 -30.15 7.85
C VAL A 321 6.73 -28.94 7.40
N GLY A 322 5.85 -28.42 8.27
CA GLY A 322 5.09 -27.21 8.02
C GLY A 322 5.99 -26.00 7.73
N LEU A 323 7.04 -25.80 8.54
CA LEU A 323 7.99 -24.70 8.35
C LEU A 323 8.78 -24.81 7.03
N LEU A 324 9.24 -26.01 6.67
CA LEU A 324 9.95 -26.22 5.40
C LEU A 324 9.06 -25.89 4.19
N ILE A 325 7.84 -26.43 4.18
CA ILE A 325 6.87 -26.15 3.11
C ILE A 325 6.54 -24.65 3.07
N SER A 326 6.32 -24.03 4.22
CA SER A 326 5.99 -22.61 4.34
C SER A 326 7.13 -21.72 3.83
N SER A 327 8.38 -22.03 4.20
CA SER A 327 9.55 -21.24 3.78
C SER A 327 9.76 -21.28 2.27
N PHE A 328 9.55 -22.43 1.66
CA PHE A 328 9.67 -22.57 0.21
C PHE A 328 8.51 -21.85 -0.52
N LEU A 329 7.29 -22.12 -0.10
CA LEU A 329 6.11 -21.63 -0.78
C LEU A 329 5.91 -20.13 -0.58
N SER A 330 6.21 -19.58 0.61
CA SER A 330 6.11 -18.14 0.85
C SER A 330 7.09 -17.31 0.01
N ARG A 331 8.34 -17.80 -0.17
CA ARG A 331 9.29 -17.17 -1.10
C ARG A 331 8.77 -17.17 -2.53
N TRP A 332 8.23 -18.31 -2.97
CA TRP A 332 7.69 -18.43 -4.31
C TRP A 332 6.49 -17.50 -4.51
N ILE A 333 5.55 -17.46 -3.56
CA ILE A 333 4.37 -16.57 -3.60
C ILE A 333 4.81 -15.10 -3.65
N MET A 334 5.72 -14.69 -2.77
CA MET A 334 6.21 -13.30 -2.72
C MET A 334 6.87 -12.91 -4.05
N LYS A 335 7.74 -13.77 -4.58
CA LYS A 335 8.40 -13.49 -5.86
C LYS A 335 7.40 -13.34 -6.99
N GLN A 336 6.40 -14.23 -7.10
CA GLN A 336 5.35 -14.13 -8.12
C GLN A 336 4.50 -12.87 -7.94
N MET A 337 4.17 -12.52 -6.70
CA MET A 337 3.38 -11.35 -6.39
C MET A 337 4.11 -10.05 -6.78
N ILE A 338 5.37 -9.91 -6.40
CA ILE A 338 6.19 -8.74 -6.75
C ILE A 338 6.37 -8.66 -8.27
N THR A 339 6.69 -9.77 -8.95
CA THR A 339 6.83 -9.79 -10.42
C THR A 339 5.53 -9.42 -11.14
N PHE A 340 4.39 -9.87 -10.60
CA PHE A 340 3.08 -9.51 -11.16
C PHE A 340 2.76 -8.02 -10.96
N MET A 341 3.13 -7.44 -9.80
CA MET A 341 2.93 -6.03 -9.50
C MET A 341 3.94 -5.12 -10.23
N ALA A 342 5.09 -5.65 -10.65
CA ALA A 342 6.15 -4.91 -11.33
C ALA A 342 5.81 -4.50 -12.78
N GLY A 343 4.63 -4.86 -13.32
CA GLY A 343 4.24 -4.65 -14.72
C GLY A 343 4.59 -3.28 -15.29
N GLU A 344 3.86 -2.23 -14.90
CA GLU A 344 4.05 -0.86 -15.41
C GLU A 344 4.54 0.13 -14.33
N ASP A 345 4.63 -0.29 -13.08
CA ASP A 345 5.03 0.57 -11.97
C ASP A 345 6.57 0.57 -11.79
N PRO A 346 7.26 1.71 -12.04
CA PRO A 346 8.72 1.81 -11.89
C PRO A 346 9.21 1.42 -10.48
N LEU A 347 8.46 1.78 -9.44
CA LEU A 347 8.80 1.44 -8.05
C LEU A 347 8.79 -0.07 -7.81
N MET A 348 7.79 -0.76 -8.37
CA MET A 348 7.68 -2.22 -8.26
C MET A 348 8.71 -2.94 -9.15
N GLN A 349 9.17 -2.33 -10.24
CA GLN A 349 10.30 -2.85 -11.03
C GLN A 349 11.60 -2.81 -10.21
N VAL A 350 11.89 -1.68 -9.55
CA VAL A 350 13.02 -1.57 -8.60
C VAL A 350 12.89 -2.61 -7.48
N ALA A 351 11.69 -2.76 -6.91
CA ALA A 351 11.41 -3.79 -5.92
C ALA A 351 11.73 -5.22 -6.41
N ALA A 352 11.35 -5.53 -7.65
CA ALA A 352 11.61 -6.84 -8.26
C ALA A 352 13.11 -7.09 -8.45
N GLU A 353 13.87 -6.08 -8.85
CA GLU A 353 15.32 -6.15 -8.99
C GLU A 353 16.02 -6.35 -7.64
N LEU A 354 15.68 -5.56 -6.61
CA LEU A 354 16.23 -5.69 -5.28
C LEU A 354 16.00 -7.08 -4.67
N VAL A 355 14.80 -7.66 -4.89
CA VAL A 355 14.49 -9.01 -4.45
C VAL A 355 15.23 -10.07 -5.28
N LYS A 356 15.39 -9.86 -6.60
CA LYS A 356 16.11 -10.76 -7.50
C LYS A 356 17.60 -10.80 -7.16
N ASN A 357 18.19 -9.65 -6.87
CA ASN A 357 19.61 -9.50 -6.50
C ASN A 357 19.90 -9.98 -5.05
N GLY A 358 18.85 -10.24 -4.26
CA GLY A 358 18.97 -10.73 -2.88
C GLY A 358 19.30 -9.63 -1.85
N GLU A 359 19.17 -8.37 -2.21
CA GLU A 359 19.41 -7.22 -1.33
C GLU A 359 18.32 -7.12 -0.25
N VAL A 360 17.11 -7.56 -0.58
CA VAL A 360 15.98 -7.64 0.37
C VAL A 360 15.74 -9.07 0.83
N SER A 361 16.00 -9.33 2.12
CA SER A 361 15.69 -10.62 2.73
C SER A 361 14.20 -10.72 3.08
N LEU A 362 13.49 -11.61 2.38
CA LEU A 362 12.06 -11.88 2.61
C LEU A 362 11.79 -12.73 3.87
N LEU A 363 12.79 -13.46 4.36
CA LEU A 363 12.65 -14.34 5.52
C LEU A 363 13.55 -13.87 6.66
N HIS A 364 12.93 -13.68 7.83
CA HIS A 364 13.64 -13.27 9.04
C HIS A 364 13.52 -14.34 10.13
N TRP A 365 14.56 -14.52 10.95
CA TRP A 365 14.60 -15.54 12.01
C TRP A 365 13.45 -15.42 13.03
N TRP A 366 13.01 -14.19 13.35
CA TRP A 366 11.93 -13.97 14.31
C TRP A 366 10.57 -14.47 13.82
N ILE A 367 10.33 -14.52 12.47
CA ILE A 367 9.11 -15.08 11.88
C ILE A 367 9.01 -16.58 12.24
N TYR A 368 10.12 -17.29 12.15
CA TYR A 368 10.19 -18.69 12.60
C TYR A 368 9.89 -18.81 14.10
N ALA A 369 10.50 -17.96 14.93
CA ALA A 369 10.30 -17.98 16.38
C ALA A 369 8.83 -17.73 16.77
N ILE A 370 8.21 -16.70 16.22
CA ILE A 370 6.78 -16.39 16.47
C ILE A 370 5.89 -17.52 15.98
N THR A 371 6.13 -18.05 14.77
CA THR A 371 5.34 -19.17 14.22
C THR A 371 5.44 -20.40 15.11
N ILE A 372 6.64 -20.77 15.54
CA ILE A 372 6.87 -21.90 16.45
C ILE A 372 6.08 -21.70 17.75
N MET A 373 6.20 -20.54 18.38
CA MET A 373 5.48 -20.22 19.63
C MET A 373 3.96 -20.28 19.43
N ALA A 374 3.45 -19.68 18.36
CA ALA A 374 2.01 -19.66 18.05
C ALA A 374 1.46 -21.07 17.82
N VAL A 375 2.18 -21.93 17.08
CA VAL A 375 1.76 -23.31 16.81
C VAL A 375 1.84 -24.18 18.05
N LEU A 376 2.86 -24.04 18.87
CA LEU A 376 2.97 -24.73 20.17
C LEU A 376 1.83 -24.32 21.10
N PHE A 377 1.53 -23.02 21.18
CA PHE A 377 0.39 -22.49 21.94
C PHE A 377 -0.93 -23.05 21.42
N THR A 378 -1.18 -22.97 20.11
CA THR A 378 -2.37 -23.51 19.45
C THR A 378 -2.59 -24.98 19.77
N SER A 379 -1.52 -25.78 19.65
CA SER A 379 -1.56 -27.22 19.95
C SER A 379 -1.84 -27.49 21.44
N ALA A 380 -1.19 -26.77 22.33
CA ALA A 380 -1.38 -26.93 23.78
C ALA A 380 -2.82 -26.59 24.22
N VAL A 381 -3.38 -25.48 23.71
CA VAL A 381 -4.77 -25.05 23.99
C VAL A 381 -5.77 -26.07 23.43
N SER A 382 -5.56 -26.54 22.19
CA SER A 382 -6.41 -27.53 21.54
C SER A 382 -6.49 -28.85 22.33
N LEU A 383 -5.41 -29.24 22.98
CA LEU A 383 -5.34 -30.45 23.80
C LEU A 383 -5.96 -30.31 25.20
N ALA A 384 -6.16 -29.08 25.69
CA ALA A 384 -6.59 -28.83 27.06
C ALA A 384 -7.91 -29.53 27.44
N LYS A 385 -8.92 -29.42 26.58
CA LYS A 385 -10.24 -30.06 26.81
C LYS A 385 -10.22 -31.58 26.60
N PRO A 386 -9.62 -32.15 25.53
CA PRO A 386 -9.37 -33.58 25.40
C PRO A 386 -8.66 -34.20 26.60
N MET A 387 -7.58 -33.58 27.09
CA MET A 387 -6.87 -34.04 28.30
C MET A 387 -7.76 -34.10 29.53
N ARG A 388 -8.61 -33.10 29.75
CA ARG A 388 -9.56 -33.07 30.88
C ARG A 388 -10.59 -34.21 30.78
N ILE A 389 -11.14 -34.45 29.58
CA ILE A 389 -12.09 -35.52 29.32
C ILE A 389 -11.45 -36.89 29.61
N ALA A 390 -10.28 -37.18 29.02
CA ALA A 390 -9.55 -38.43 29.24
C ALA A 390 -9.27 -38.70 30.73
N ALA A 391 -8.88 -37.66 31.46
CA ALA A 391 -8.55 -37.78 32.88
C ALA A 391 -9.77 -37.90 33.81
N LYS A 392 -10.96 -37.46 33.41
CA LYS A 392 -12.15 -37.42 34.27
C LYS A 392 -12.94 -38.72 34.28
N VAL A 393 -12.89 -39.51 33.21
CA VAL A 393 -13.68 -40.74 33.07
C VAL A 393 -13.22 -41.82 34.06
N SER A 394 -14.17 -42.47 34.77
CA SER A 394 -13.87 -43.59 35.69
C SER A 394 -13.57 -44.87 34.91
N PRO A 395 -12.87 -45.89 35.49
CA PRO A 395 -12.58 -47.16 34.82
C PRO A 395 -13.86 -47.90 34.37
N ILE A 396 -14.87 -47.91 35.21
CA ILE A 396 -16.16 -48.60 34.94
C ILE A 396 -16.95 -47.87 33.85
N GLU A 397 -16.96 -46.54 33.93
CA GLU A 397 -17.61 -45.68 32.94
C GLU A 397 -16.88 -45.76 31.58
N ALA A 398 -15.54 -45.84 31.58
CA ALA A 398 -14.73 -45.98 30.38
C ALA A 398 -15.00 -47.33 29.65
N MET A 399 -15.12 -48.43 30.37
CA MET A 399 -15.45 -49.75 29.77
C MET A 399 -16.85 -49.77 29.16
N ARG A 400 -17.80 -49.01 29.72
CA ARG A 400 -19.17 -48.85 29.20
C ARG A 400 -19.31 -47.68 28.21
N TYR A 401 -18.24 -46.91 27.97
CA TYR A 401 -18.28 -45.70 27.15
C TYR A 401 -18.38 -46.05 25.67
N GLN A 402 -19.61 -45.94 25.16
CA GLN A 402 -19.90 -46.15 23.74
C GLN A 402 -20.03 -44.86 22.95
N GLY A 403 -19.66 -43.71 23.56
CA GLY A 403 -19.81 -42.39 22.94
C GLY A 403 -21.27 -41.93 22.77
N LEU A 404 -22.22 -42.66 23.38
CA LEU A 404 -23.65 -42.41 23.27
C LEU A 404 -24.14 -41.65 24.51
N GLU A 405 -24.91 -40.58 24.31
CA GLU A 405 -25.67 -39.98 25.41
C GLU A 405 -26.77 -40.97 25.88
N LYS A 406 -26.94 -41.05 27.21
CA LYS A 406 -28.05 -41.81 27.82
C LYS A 406 -29.36 -41.29 27.23
N ARG A 407 -29.97 -42.03 26.31
CA ARG A 407 -31.31 -41.75 25.80
C ARG A 407 -32.34 -42.44 26.65
N GLY A 408 -33.41 -41.73 27.00
CA GLY A 408 -34.60 -42.29 27.61
C GLY A 408 -35.23 -43.39 26.72
N LYS A 409 -35.89 -44.32 27.35
CA LYS A 409 -36.44 -45.59 26.83
C LYS A 409 -37.54 -45.45 25.73
N LYS A 410 -37.38 -44.59 24.71
CA LYS A 410 -38.32 -44.59 23.58
C LYS A 410 -37.84 -45.59 22.52
N VAL A 411 -38.52 -46.72 22.43
CA VAL A 411 -38.36 -47.69 21.34
C VAL A 411 -38.85 -47.05 20.05
N ARG A 412 -37.96 -46.89 19.07
CA ARG A 412 -38.34 -46.43 17.72
C ARG A 412 -38.60 -47.64 16.82
N LYS A 413 -39.70 -47.62 16.06
CA LYS A 413 -39.95 -48.59 15.00
C LYS A 413 -38.80 -48.60 13.99
N GLY A 414 -38.27 -49.79 13.68
CA GLY A 414 -37.25 -49.98 12.67
C GLY A 414 -37.80 -49.71 11.26
N TYR A 415 -36.92 -49.30 10.34
CA TYR A 415 -37.27 -49.17 8.93
C TYR A 415 -36.97 -50.46 8.19
N GLN A 416 -37.90 -50.93 7.34
CA GLN A 416 -37.71 -52.13 6.53
C GLN A 416 -36.71 -51.96 5.39
N ASN A 417 -36.51 -50.72 4.87
CA ASN A 417 -35.56 -50.45 3.80
C ASN A 417 -34.39 -49.58 4.31
N LEU A 418 -33.16 -50.10 4.29
CA LEU A 418 -31.91 -49.43 4.64
C LEU A 418 -31.33 -48.75 3.39
N THR A 419 -31.45 -47.43 3.33
CA THR A 419 -30.69 -46.60 2.37
C THR A 419 -29.49 -45.97 3.05
N ILE A 420 -28.40 -45.73 2.29
CA ILE A 420 -27.15 -45.09 2.78
C ILE A 420 -27.48 -43.77 3.46
N PHE A 421 -28.37 -42.97 2.87
CA PHE A 421 -28.79 -41.67 3.43
C PHE A 421 -29.49 -41.83 4.80
N ARG A 422 -30.38 -42.81 4.97
CA ARG A 422 -31.05 -43.09 6.25
C ARG A 422 -30.07 -43.58 7.30
N LEU A 423 -29.08 -44.40 6.92
CA LEU A 423 -28.02 -44.87 7.81
C LEU A 423 -27.15 -43.69 8.28
N THR A 424 -26.73 -42.82 7.37
CA THR A 424 -25.97 -41.62 7.66
C THR A 424 -26.75 -40.68 8.58
N LYS A 425 -28.01 -40.38 8.29
CA LYS A 425 -28.89 -39.56 9.13
C LYS A 425 -29.06 -40.15 10.52
N ALA A 426 -29.22 -41.47 10.63
CA ALA A 426 -29.31 -42.15 11.91
C ALA A 426 -28.01 -42.08 12.71
N ASN A 427 -26.84 -42.23 12.07
CA ASN A 427 -25.53 -42.06 12.69
C ASN A 427 -25.29 -40.63 13.15
N MET A 428 -25.62 -39.61 12.35
CA MET A 428 -25.55 -38.21 12.74
C MET A 428 -26.45 -37.88 13.94
N ALA A 429 -27.70 -38.37 13.90
CA ALA A 429 -28.65 -38.18 15.00
C ALA A 429 -28.26 -38.93 16.28
N ARG A 430 -27.47 -40.00 16.16
CA ARG A 430 -26.97 -40.80 17.29
C ARG A 430 -25.82 -40.11 18.02
N ASN A 431 -25.02 -39.32 17.31
CA ASN A 431 -23.83 -38.63 17.83
C ASN A 431 -23.97 -37.10 17.70
N LYS A 432 -25.09 -36.51 18.13
CA LYS A 432 -25.42 -35.09 17.93
C LYS A 432 -24.34 -34.13 18.36
N LYS A 433 -23.70 -34.30 19.53
CA LYS A 433 -22.61 -33.42 20.00
C LYS A 433 -21.39 -33.49 19.10
N ARG A 434 -21.00 -34.70 18.67
CA ARG A 434 -19.87 -34.88 17.76
C ARG A 434 -20.15 -34.25 16.41
N THR A 435 -21.31 -34.55 15.83
CA THR A 435 -21.76 -34.00 14.55
C THR A 435 -21.87 -32.47 14.64
N GLY A 436 -22.45 -31.93 15.72
CA GLY A 436 -22.53 -30.49 15.94
C GLY A 436 -21.18 -29.81 16.04
N ILE A 437 -20.21 -30.35 16.79
CA ILE A 437 -18.87 -29.83 16.88
C ILE A 437 -18.19 -29.85 15.51
N THR A 438 -18.29 -30.95 14.77
CA THR A 438 -17.70 -31.07 13.42
C THR A 438 -18.31 -30.05 12.45
N ILE A 439 -19.63 -29.86 12.47
CA ILE A 439 -20.33 -28.88 11.62
C ILE A 439 -19.87 -27.44 11.99
N VAL A 440 -19.86 -27.13 13.27
CA VAL A 440 -19.45 -25.78 13.74
C VAL A 440 -17.99 -25.50 13.38
N THR A 441 -17.08 -26.47 13.55
CA THR A 441 -15.65 -26.25 13.24
C THR A 441 -15.40 -26.14 11.74
N LEU A 442 -16.05 -27.00 10.92
CA LEU A 442 -15.97 -26.88 9.45
C LEU A 442 -16.60 -25.58 8.96
N GLY A 443 -17.77 -25.21 9.53
CA GLY A 443 -18.43 -23.95 9.21
C GLY A 443 -17.57 -22.74 9.57
N ALA A 444 -16.98 -22.73 10.78
CA ALA A 444 -16.08 -21.65 11.22
C ALA A 444 -14.83 -21.54 10.33
N THR A 445 -14.26 -22.67 9.90
CA THR A 445 -13.12 -22.67 8.96
C THR A 445 -13.55 -22.15 7.58
N GLY A 446 -14.75 -22.52 7.11
CA GLY A 446 -15.32 -22.00 5.86
C GLY A 446 -15.60 -20.50 5.92
N ILE A 447 -16.16 -20.00 7.02
CA ILE A 447 -16.38 -18.57 7.25
C ILE A 447 -15.04 -17.83 7.24
N LEU A 448 -14.02 -18.33 7.94
CA LEU A 448 -12.69 -17.72 7.93
C LEU A 448 -12.11 -17.63 6.52
N PHE A 449 -12.20 -18.72 5.76
CA PHE A 449 -11.75 -18.74 4.37
C PHE A 449 -12.50 -17.71 3.52
N MET A 450 -13.82 -17.62 3.67
CA MET A 450 -14.62 -16.60 2.97
C MET A 450 -14.24 -15.19 3.35
N VAL A 451 -14.01 -14.91 4.65
CA VAL A 451 -13.56 -13.58 5.10
C VAL A 451 -12.22 -13.21 4.48
N VAL A 452 -11.24 -14.12 4.49
CA VAL A 452 -9.93 -13.87 3.88
C VAL A 452 -10.05 -13.68 2.37
N ALA A 453 -10.84 -14.54 1.69
CA ALA A 453 -11.08 -14.42 0.25
C ALA A 453 -11.77 -13.09 -0.11
N THR A 454 -12.73 -12.65 0.71
CA THR A 454 -13.42 -11.36 0.52
C THR A 454 -12.46 -10.19 0.69
N ILE A 455 -11.62 -10.19 1.73
CA ILE A 455 -10.60 -9.13 1.94
C ILE A 455 -9.66 -9.07 0.74
N LEU A 456 -9.17 -10.21 0.26
CA LEU A 456 -8.31 -10.27 -0.93
C LEU A 456 -9.03 -9.81 -2.21
N SER A 457 -10.32 -10.12 -2.35
CA SER A 457 -11.13 -9.68 -3.48
C SER A 457 -11.41 -8.17 -3.44
N CYS A 458 -11.61 -7.60 -2.25
CA CYS A 458 -11.77 -6.15 -2.07
C CYS A 458 -10.48 -5.37 -2.41
N ALA A 459 -9.33 -6.01 -2.31
CA ALA A 459 -8.04 -5.44 -2.71
C ALA A 459 -7.73 -5.60 -4.21
N ALA A 460 -8.71 -5.96 -5.05
CA ALA A 460 -8.52 -6.12 -6.48
C ALA A 460 -8.22 -4.75 -7.15
N PRO A 461 -7.01 -4.53 -7.72
CA PRO A 461 -6.61 -3.21 -8.24
C PRO A 461 -7.55 -2.67 -9.32
N LYS A 462 -8.09 -3.56 -10.16
CA LYS A 462 -9.06 -3.19 -11.21
C LYS A 462 -10.36 -2.59 -10.66
N GLU A 463 -10.88 -3.09 -9.55
CA GLU A 463 -12.11 -2.57 -8.94
C GLU A 463 -11.85 -1.24 -8.21
N ILE A 464 -10.65 -1.04 -7.68
CA ILE A 464 -10.22 0.23 -7.09
C ILE A 464 -10.03 1.25 -8.21
N ALA A 465 -9.27 0.90 -9.26
CA ALA A 465 -9.04 1.76 -10.41
C ALA A 465 -10.34 2.17 -11.12
N ARG A 466 -11.32 1.27 -11.25
CA ARG A 466 -12.63 1.57 -11.85
C ARG A 466 -13.47 2.59 -11.06
N LYS A 467 -13.16 2.83 -9.79
CA LYS A 467 -13.83 3.90 -9.01
C LYS A 467 -13.30 5.28 -9.38
N ASP A 468 -12.03 5.35 -9.77
CA ASP A 468 -11.34 6.60 -10.06
C ASP A 468 -11.19 6.83 -11.57
N ILE A 469 -11.25 5.76 -12.37
CA ILE A 469 -11.10 5.80 -13.84
C ILE A 469 -12.41 5.29 -14.46
N GLU A 470 -13.15 6.19 -15.09
CA GLU A 470 -14.43 5.89 -15.75
C GLU A 470 -14.24 5.24 -17.14
N SER A 471 -13.00 5.20 -17.66
CA SER A 471 -12.64 4.74 -19.00
C SER A 471 -11.32 3.95 -19.00
N ASP A 472 -11.05 3.15 -20.04
CA ASP A 472 -9.80 2.42 -20.17
C ASP A 472 -8.60 3.35 -20.38
N TYR A 473 -8.81 4.48 -21.06
CA TYR A 473 -7.82 5.51 -21.32
C TYR A 473 -8.40 6.89 -21.01
N LYS A 474 -7.56 7.79 -20.49
CA LYS A 474 -7.91 9.17 -20.23
C LYS A 474 -6.84 10.10 -20.78
N ILE A 475 -7.22 10.97 -21.69
CA ILE A 475 -6.39 12.07 -22.17
C ILE A 475 -6.83 13.33 -21.43
N LYS A 476 -5.90 13.96 -20.71
CA LYS A 476 -6.16 15.22 -20.00
C LYS A 476 -5.05 16.21 -20.27
N LEU A 477 -5.38 17.49 -20.23
CA LEU A 477 -4.40 18.56 -20.22
C LEU A 477 -3.82 18.68 -18.80
N GLU A 478 -2.50 18.74 -18.70
CA GLU A 478 -1.83 19.14 -17.46
C GLU A 478 -1.60 20.64 -17.51
N THR A 479 -2.25 21.34 -16.61
CA THR A 479 -2.09 22.79 -16.44
C THR A 479 -1.39 23.07 -15.12
N TRP A 480 -0.47 24.03 -15.13
CA TRP A 480 0.20 24.51 -13.92
C TRP A 480 0.13 26.03 -13.88
N GLY A 481 -0.62 26.54 -12.89
CA GLY A 481 -0.65 27.98 -12.66
C GLY A 481 0.72 28.53 -12.26
N GLY A 482 1.16 29.55 -12.99
CA GLY A 482 2.45 30.21 -12.72
C GLY A 482 3.68 29.37 -13.08
N ASP A 483 3.56 28.38 -13.97
CA ASP A 483 4.71 27.65 -14.50
C ASP A 483 5.55 28.56 -15.39
N LYS A 484 6.57 29.18 -14.78
CA LYS A 484 7.50 30.07 -15.51
C LYS A 484 8.34 29.33 -16.56
N MET A 485 8.42 28.00 -16.45
CA MET A 485 9.23 27.15 -17.35
C MET A 485 8.48 26.81 -18.63
N ASN A 486 7.18 26.67 -18.53
CA ASN A 486 6.31 26.33 -19.65
C ASN A 486 5.07 27.24 -19.61
N PRO A 487 5.21 28.51 -20.03
CA PRO A 487 4.10 29.48 -19.97
C PRO A 487 2.88 29.02 -20.77
N ASP A 488 3.06 28.24 -21.82
CA ASP A 488 1.99 27.69 -22.63
C ASP A 488 1.14 26.64 -21.86
N ARG A 489 1.64 26.10 -20.75
CA ARG A 489 0.89 25.21 -19.85
C ARG A 489 0.13 25.97 -18.77
N ASP A 490 0.28 27.28 -18.68
CA ASP A 490 -0.52 28.09 -17.78
C ASP A 490 -1.99 27.92 -18.14
N TRP A 491 -2.85 27.77 -17.13
CA TRP A 491 -4.28 27.54 -17.31
C TRP A 491 -4.93 28.58 -18.23
N ARG A 492 -4.52 29.84 -18.13
CA ARG A 492 -5.05 30.94 -18.95
C ARG A 492 -4.72 30.73 -20.43
N GLN A 493 -3.48 30.31 -20.74
CA GLN A 493 -3.06 30.04 -22.12
C GLN A 493 -3.77 28.81 -22.70
N VAL A 494 -3.90 27.77 -21.88
CA VAL A 494 -4.62 26.54 -22.29
C VAL A 494 -6.10 26.81 -22.53
N GLN A 495 -6.75 27.65 -21.74
CA GLN A 495 -8.15 28.04 -21.99
C GLN A 495 -8.33 28.74 -23.33
N GLN A 496 -7.40 29.62 -23.70
CA GLN A 496 -7.45 30.36 -24.98
C GLN A 496 -7.10 29.48 -26.18
N ASN A 497 -6.17 28.53 -26.02
CA ASN A 497 -5.60 27.69 -27.06
C ASN A 497 -5.71 26.20 -26.73
N ASN A 498 -6.92 25.73 -26.43
CA ASN A 498 -7.15 24.33 -26.06
C ASN A 498 -6.77 23.37 -27.21
N PRO A 499 -5.74 22.51 -27.02
CA PRO A 499 -5.32 21.54 -28.04
C PRO A 499 -6.30 20.39 -28.24
N LEU A 500 -7.18 20.11 -27.23
CA LEU A 500 -8.22 19.09 -27.36
C LEU A 500 -9.43 19.63 -28.13
N THR A 501 -9.18 19.95 -29.40
CA THR A 501 -10.20 20.49 -30.30
C THR A 501 -11.21 19.41 -30.72
N LYS A 502 -12.36 19.83 -31.26
CA LYS A 502 -13.34 18.89 -31.83
C LYS A 502 -12.72 17.98 -32.88
N ALA A 503 -11.85 18.52 -33.73
CA ALA A 503 -11.15 17.73 -34.75
C ALA A 503 -10.25 16.65 -34.14
N PHE A 504 -9.59 16.94 -33.03
CA PHE A 504 -8.80 15.96 -32.28
C PHE A 504 -9.69 14.87 -31.67
N ILE A 505 -10.83 15.26 -31.08
CA ILE A 505 -11.80 14.30 -30.49
C ILE A 505 -12.36 13.38 -31.58
N ASP A 506 -12.70 13.92 -32.75
CA ASP A 506 -13.18 13.14 -33.89
C ASP A 506 -12.08 12.16 -34.38
N GLN A 507 -10.81 12.58 -34.40
CA GLN A 507 -9.68 11.67 -34.72
C GLN A 507 -9.53 10.53 -33.71
N VAL A 508 -9.70 10.81 -32.42
CA VAL A 508 -9.65 9.76 -31.38
C VAL A 508 -10.79 8.77 -31.55
N HIS A 509 -11.99 9.27 -31.90
CA HIS A 509 -13.14 8.42 -32.17
C HIS A 509 -12.94 7.49 -33.37
N ASP A 510 -12.20 7.94 -34.39
CA ASP A 510 -11.92 7.18 -35.61
C ASP A 510 -10.77 6.14 -35.44
N VAL A 511 -10.14 6.07 -34.25
CA VAL A 511 -9.08 5.07 -33.98
C VAL A 511 -9.72 3.68 -33.86
N ASP A 512 -9.13 2.73 -34.57
CA ASP A 512 -9.61 1.34 -34.61
C ASP A 512 -9.54 0.71 -33.20
N GLY A 513 -10.67 0.26 -32.66
CA GLY A 513 -10.78 -0.30 -31.30
C GLY A 513 -11.33 0.65 -30.23
N VAL A 514 -11.58 1.92 -30.57
CA VAL A 514 -12.30 2.86 -29.71
C VAL A 514 -13.81 2.64 -29.87
N GLU A 515 -14.48 2.25 -28.80
CA GLU A 515 -15.93 2.00 -28.80
C GLU A 515 -16.73 3.27 -28.45
N GLU A 516 -16.24 4.06 -27.51
CA GLU A 516 -16.91 5.27 -27.00
C GLU A 516 -15.88 6.31 -26.58
N VAL A 517 -16.13 7.59 -26.88
CA VAL A 517 -15.36 8.73 -26.41
C VAL A 517 -16.27 9.60 -25.57
N LYS A 518 -15.90 9.84 -24.32
CA LYS A 518 -16.60 10.73 -23.37
C LYS A 518 -15.80 11.98 -23.17
N VAL A 519 -16.45 13.13 -23.29
CA VAL A 519 -15.80 14.42 -23.15
C VAL A 519 -16.26 15.11 -21.87
N LYS A 520 -15.28 15.48 -21.05
CA LYS A 520 -15.48 16.38 -19.90
C LYS A 520 -14.76 17.68 -20.19
N THR A 521 -15.49 18.77 -20.16
CA THR A 521 -14.92 20.12 -20.15
C THR A 521 -14.95 20.66 -18.73
N PHE A 522 -13.99 21.46 -18.35
CA PHE A 522 -13.98 22.09 -17.04
C PHE A 522 -13.51 23.53 -17.11
N MET A 523 -14.06 24.32 -16.23
CA MET A 523 -13.80 25.73 -16.06
C MET A 523 -13.74 26.03 -14.57
N ASN A 524 -12.84 26.90 -14.18
CA ASN A 524 -12.79 27.38 -12.81
C ASN A 524 -13.71 28.59 -12.63
N GLY A 525 -14.35 28.66 -11.47
CA GLY A 525 -15.26 29.78 -11.14
C GLY A 525 -15.35 30.02 -9.65
N LYS A 526 -15.67 31.24 -9.27
CA LYS A 526 -15.87 31.66 -7.88
C LYS A 526 -17.34 31.72 -7.56
N ILE A 527 -17.75 31.22 -6.40
CA ILE A 527 -19.12 31.30 -5.89
C ILE A 527 -19.14 32.27 -4.69
N PRO A 528 -19.45 33.58 -4.89
CA PRO A 528 -19.32 34.57 -3.84
C PRO A 528 -20.20 34.34 -2.60
N LYS A 529 -21.26 33.55 -2.73
CA LYS A 529 -22.14 33.17 -1.61
C LYS A 529 -21.50 32.13 -0.70
N LEU A 530 -20.52 31.39 -1.20
CA LEU A 530 -19.79 30.35 -0.46
C LEU A 530 -18.41 30.88 -0.10
N SER A 531 -18.14 31.00 1.18
CA SER A 531 -16.82 31.42 1.66
C SER A 531 -16.40 30.53 2.84
N MET A 532 -15.13 30.22 2.91
CA MET A 532 -14.52 29.49 4.00
C MET A 532 -13.27 30.26 4.45
N ASP A 533 -13.13 30.47 5.75
CA ASP A 533 -12.01 31.21 6.35
C ASP A 533 -11.76 32.62 5.80
N GLY A 534 -12.84 33.23 5.27
CA GLY A 534 -12.80 34.59 4.71
C GLY A 534 -12.45 34.66 3.22
N GLU A 535 -12.15 33.53 2.58
CA GLU A 535 -11.94 33.44 1.14
C GLU A 535 -13.17 32.92 0.42
N ILE A 536 -13.41 33.42 -0.79
CA ILE A 536 -14.52 32.98 -1.65
C ILE A 536 -14.14 31.61 -2.22
N TRP A 537 -15.09 30.66 -2.17
CA TRP A 537 -14.87 29.31 -2.66
C TRP A 537 -14.62 29.28 -4.17
N ASP A 538 -13.48 28.72 -4.56
CA ASP A 538 -13.16 28.37 -5.93
C ASP A 538 -13.78 27.01 -6.28
N ALA A 539 -14.57 26.96 -7.33
CA ALA A 539 -15.28 25.76 -7.76
C ALA A 539 -14.85 25.35 -9.17
N ASP A 540 -14.57 24.06 -9.32
CA ASP A 540 -14.43 23.45 -10.64
C ASP A 540 -15.82 23.16 -11.22
N ILE A 541 -16.13 23.77 -12.34
CA ILE A 541 -17.37 23.59 -13.10
C ILE A 541 -17.08 22.59 -14.20
N ILE A 542 -17.75 21.44 -14.16
CA ILE A 542 -17.54 20.35 -15.10
C ILE A 542 -18.71 20.31 -16.07
N GLY A 543 -18.43 20.47 -17.35
CA GLY A 543 -19.38 20.24 -18.45
C GLY A 543 -19.28 18.79 -18.92
N LEU A 544 -20.41 18.12 -18.98
CA LEU A 544 -20.53 16.73 -19.44
C LEU A 544 -21.25 16.71 -20.78
N ASP A 545 -20.76 15.94 -21.76
CA ASP A 545 -21.45 15.75 -23.03
C ASP A 545 -22.60 14.72 -22.92
N ALA A 546 -23.35 14.51 -24.01
CA ALA A 546 -24.52 13.64 -24.02
C ALA A 546 -24.22 12.16 -23.69
N SER A 547 -22.96 11.72 -23.81
CA SER A 547 -22.55 10.35 -23.43
C SER A 547 -22.69 10.04 -21.94
N TYR A 548 -22.77 11.10 -21.11
CA TYR A 548 -22.99 10.97 -19.68
C TYR A 548 -24.47 10.87 -19.25
N ALA A 549 -25.44 11.01 -20.19
CA ALA A 549 -26.86 10.98 -19.87
C ALA A 549 -27.27 9.70 -19.10
N GLU A 550 -26.83 8.53 -19.56
CA GLU A 550 -27.11 7.26 -18.89
C GLU A 550 -26.44 7.14 -17.51
N THR A 551 -25.26 7.72 -17.34
CA THR A 551 -24.54 7.75 -16.06
C THR A 551 -25.29 8.62 -15.05
N LEU A 552 -25.85 9.74 -15.49
CA LEU A 552 -26.67 10.65 -14.64
C LEU A 552 -27.98 9.98 -14.22
N GLU A 553 -28.63 9.24 -15.12
CA GLU A 553 -29.87 8.51 -14.78
C GLU A 553 -29.66 7.39 -13.74
N LYS A 554 -28.47 6.78 -13.73
CA LYS A 554 -28.10 5.71 -12.77
C LYS A 554 -27.50 6.24 -11.48
N GLY A 555 -27.13 7.51 -11.41
CA GLY A 555 -26.52 8.15 -10.25
C GLY A 555 -27.51 8.36 -9.11
N GLU A 556 -27.02 8.31 -7.85
CA GLU A 556 -27.80 8.74 -6.69
C GLU A 556 -27.86 10.27 -6.65
N ILE A 557 -28.95 10.84 -7.15
CA ILE A 557 -29.17 12.28 -7.18
C ILE A 557 -30.28 12.67 -6.20
N GLN A 558 -29.98 13.59 -5.29
CA GLN A 558 -31.02 14.24 -4.49
C GLN A 558 -31.72 15.30 -5.35
N GLY A 559 -33.03 15.17 -5.54
CA GLY A 559 -33.81 15.97 -6.47
C GLY A 559 -34.04 15.21 -7.79
N HIS A 560 -34.55 15.90 -8.77
CA HIS A 560 -34.79 15.34 -10.10
C HIS A 560 -34.25 16.31 -11.15
N VAL A 561 -33.33 15.82 -11.99
CA VAL A 561 -32.80 16.56 -13.12
C VAL A 561 -32.45 15.59 -14.24
N THR A 562 -32.81 15.94 -15.48
CA THR A 562 -32.43 15.18 -16.67
C THR A 562 -31.23 15.84 -17.35
N TYR A 563 -30.52 15.09 -18.22
CA TYR A 563 -29.43 15.67 -19.02
C TYR A 563 -29.92 16.86 -19.87
N GLU A 564 -31.11 16.76 -20.49
CA GLU A 564 -31.72 17.81 -21.30
C GLU A 564 -32.01 19.09 -20.50
N GLU A 565 -32.29 18.98 -19.20
CA GLU A 565 -32.47 20.12 -18.31
C GLU A 565 -31.14 20.78 -17.94
N LEU A 566 -30.06 19.98 -17.77
CA LEU A 566 -28.70 20.50 -17.54
C LEU A 566 -28.16 21.20 -18.80
N GLU A 567 -28.45 20.66 -19.98
CA GLU A 567 -28.00 21.21 -21.27
C GLU A 567 -28.56 22.64 -21.50
N LYS A 568 -29.72 22.99 -20.93
CA LYS A 568 -30.26 24.33 -20.99
C LYS A 568 -29.43 25.39 -20.26
N GLY A 569 -28.53 24.97 -19.38
CA GLY A 569 -27.53 25.82 -18.73
C GLY A 569 -28.03 26.63 -17.54
N ASP A 570 -29.29 26.43 -17.10
CA ASP A 570 -29.89 27.10 -15.94
C ASP A 570 -29.89 26.27 -14.65
N LYS A 571 -29.44 25.01 -14.74
CA LYS A 571 -29.32 24.06 -13.62
C LYS A 571 -27.91 23.50 -13.52
N ILE A 572 -27.52 23.21 -12.30
CA ILE A 572 -26.24 22.53 -12.00
C ILE A 572 -26.49 21.37 -11.04
N LEU A 573 -25.66 20.35 -11.15
CA LEU A 573 -25.51 19.33 -10.13
C LEU A 573 -24.31 19.70 -9.25
N MET A 574 -24.48 19.57 -7.95
CA MET A 574 -23.44 19.84 -6.99
C MET A 574 -23.02 18.54 -6.30
N SER A 575 -21.72 18.32 -6.10
CA SER A 575 -21.23 17.18 -5.37
C SER A 575 -21.79 17.13 -3.94
N ALA A 576 -22.18 15.95 -3.46
CA ALA A 576 -22.65 15.77 -2.09
C ALA A 576 -21.60 16.18 -1.04
N ASN A 577 -20.31 16.16 -1.39
CA ASN A 577 -19.24 16.65 -0.51
C ASN A 577 -19.36 18.14 -0.20
N MET A 578 -19.99 18.94 -1.07
CA MET A 578 -20.22 20.36 -0.80
C MET A 578 -21.16 20.58 0.39
N LEU A 579 -22.05 19.64 0.68
CA LEU A 579 -22.93 19.71 1.86
C LEU A 579 -22.19 19.50 3.20
N TYR A 580 -21.00 18.88 3.14
CA TYR A 580 -20.12 18.78 4.31
C TYR A 580 -19.53 20.13 4.69
N TRP A 581 -19.08 20.89 3.69
CA TRP A 581 -18.47 22.21 3.88
C TRP A 581 -19.52 23.32 4.02
N PHE A 582 -20.64 23.21 3.31
CA PHE A 582 -21.73 24.19 3.28
C PHE A 582 -23.08 23.51 3.56
N PRO A 583 -23.35 23.12 4.83
CA PRO A 583 -24.55 22.38 5.20
C PRO A 583 -25.86 23.17 5.04
N GLU A 584 -25.78 24.47 4.83
CA GLU A 584 -26.93 25.35 4.56
C GLU A 584 -27.48 25.20 3.15
N LEU A 585 -26.73 24.65 2.20
CA LEU A 585 -27.15 24.46 0.82
C LEU A 585 -28.29 23.45 0.70
N LYS A 586 -29.26 23.77 -0.17
CA LYS A 586 -30.40 22.88 -0.43
C LYS A 586 -30.68 22.78 -1.92
N VAL A 587 -31.26 21.65 -2.31
CA VAL A 587 -31.77 21.46 -3.67
C VAL A 587 -32.80 22.52 -3.97
N GLY A 588 -32.64 23.25 -5.09
CA GLY A 588 -33.46 24.38 -5.52
C GLY A 588 -32.90 25.75 -5.14
N ASP A 589 -31.80 25.82 -4.44
CA ASP A 589 -31.10 27.08 -4.19
C ASP A 589 -30.53 27.66 -5.49
N SER A 590 -30.49 28.99 -5.58
CA SER A 590 -29.85 29.70 -6.69
C SER A 590 -28.49 30.23 -6.25
N LEU A 591 -27.48 29.92 -7.03
CA LEU A 591 -26.11 30.37 -6.81
C LEU A 591 -25.64 31.26 -7.96
N LYS A 592 -25.02 32.40 -7.62
CA LYS A 592 -24.32 33.23 -8.60
C LYS A 592 -22.86 32.74 -8.67
N MET A 593 -22.40 32.46 -9.87
CA MET A 593 -21.02 32.12 -10.14
C MET A 593 -20.34 33.21 -10.97
N VAL A 594 -19.07 33.42 -10.69
CA VAL A 594 -18.18 34.29 -11.49
C VAL A 594 -17.21 33.35 -12.17
N LEU A 595 -17.31 33.23 -13.49
CA LEU A 595 -16.50 32.34 -14.28
C LEU A 595 -15.14 32.97 -14.57
N ASN A 596 -14.08 32.18 -14.47
CA ASN A 596 -12.75 32.58 -14.91
C ASN A 596 -12.63 32.29 -16.42
N MET A 597 -12.61 33.32 -17.22
CA MET A 597 -12.55 33.24 -18.69
C MET A 597 -11.10 33.30 -19.22
N GLY A 598 -10.11 33.33 -18.35
CA GLY A 598 -8.71 33.47 -18.75
C GLY A 598 -8.25 34.90 -19.02
N ASP A 599 -9.14 35.85 -19.00
CA ASP A 599 -8.85 37.29 -18.99
C ASP A 599 -8.80 37.73 -17.52
N ASP A 600 -7.86 38.52 -17.10
CA ASP A 600 -7.57 38.90 -15.69
C ASP A 600 -8.75 39.18 -14.77
#